data_9c8703657e921fb3630658b887433ae7
#
_entry.id   9c8703657e921fb3630658b887433ae7
#
_cell.length_a   1.000
_cell.length_b   1.000
_cell.length_c   1.000
_cell.angle_alpha   90.00
_cell.angle_beta   90.00
_cell.angle_gamma   90.00
#
_symmetry.space_group_name_H-M   'P 1'
#
loop_
_entity.id
_entity.type
_entity.pdbx_description
1 polymer ?
#
loop_
_entity_poly.entity_id
_entity_poly.type
_entity_poly.pdbx_seq_one_letter_code
_entity_poly.pdbx_strand_id
1 'polypeptide(L)'
;MVLDRSFILDHLKFAKKNQILQGSRVVLNESQTASIIKGGNVCEFKSFKSTRNAILSKLIYKSWAIKSDFFNKKDFIKGIRSCNMSFYKSDCMAIGGFNESFIGWGREDSEFVARFLFNGGELRRMKFAGIAYHLYHVENSREMLESNHQIYLDTIKNKRVNWQ
;
A
#
# COMPACT_ATOMS: atom_id res chain seq x y z
N MET A 1 8.20 4.55 -9.49
CA MET A 1 8.17 3.11 -9.10
C MET A 1 8.30 2.26 -10.34
N VAL A 2 8.89 1.07 -10.21
CA VAL A 2 8.92 0.04 -11.26
C VAL A 2 8.09 -1.14 -10.78
N LEU A 3 7.24 -1.68 -11.65
CA LEU A 3 6.33 -2.79 -11.31
C LEU A 3 6.96 -4.11 -11.75
N ASP A 4 6.77 -5.15 -10.94
CA ASP A 4 7.08 -6.52 -11.35
C ASP A 4 6.19 -6.93 -12.54
N ARG A 5 6.69 -7.84 -13.39
CA ARG A 5 5.96 -8.31 -14.58
C ARG A 5 4.59 -8.89 -14.26
N SER A 6 4.42 -9.49 -13.10
CA SER A 6 3.14 -10.07 -12.66
C SER A 6 2.26 -9.10 -11.89
N PHE A 7 2.67 -7.86 -11.65
CA PHE A 7 2.01 -6.91 -10.75
C PHE A 7 0.51 -6.77 -11.05
N ILE A 8 0.15 -6.44 -12.28
CA ILE A 8 -1.25 -6.23 -12.68
C ILE A 8 -2.06 -7.54 -12.57
N LEU A 9 -1.49 -8.65 -13.06
CA LEU A 9 -2.14 -9.97 -12.99
C LEU A 9 -2.36 -10.42 -11.55
N ASP A 10 -1.41 -10.15 -10.65
CA ASP A 10 -1.54 -10.48 -9.23
C ASP A 10 -2.69 -9.68 -8.59
N HIS A 11 -2.77 -8.37 -8.84
CA HIS A 11 -3.87 -7.55 -8.36
C HIS A 11 -5.22 -7.99 -8.93
N LEU A 12 -5.33 -8.24 -10.23
CA LEU A 12 -6.56 -8.71 -10.86
C LEU A 12 -7.02 -10.07 -10.33
N LYS A 13 -6.08 -11.01 -10.16
CA LYS A 13 -6.38 -12.36 -9.67
C LYS A 13 -7.03 -12.36 -8.29
N PHE A 14 -6.64 -11.43 -7.43
CA PHE A 14 -7.09 -11.41 -6.04
C PHE A 14 -8.11 -10.30 -5.74
N ALA A 15 -8.44 -9.47 -6.75
CA ALA A 15 -9.42 -8.40 -6.59
C ALA A 15 -10.81 -8.94 -6.25
N LYS A 16 -11.43 -8.35 -5.24
CA LYS A 16 -12.82 -8.62 -4.84
C LYS A 16 -13.50 -7.32 -4.46
N LYS A 17 -14.81 -7.26 -4.67
CA LYS A 17 -15.63 -6.16 -4.16
C LYS A 17 -15.52 -6.06 -2.64
N ASN A 18 -15.65 -4.84 -2.13
CA ASN A 18 -15.54 -4.52 -0.72
C ASN A 18 -14.18 -4.89 -0.10
N GLN A 19 -13.10 -4.82 -0.91
CA GLN A 19 -11.76 -5.21 -0.50
C GLN A 19 -10.69 -4.28 -1.05
N ILE A 20 -9.77 -3.86 -0.16
CA ILE A 20 -8.50 -3.26 -0.55
C ILE A 20 -7.43 -4.35 -0.59
N LEU A 21 -6.72 -4.45 -1.71
CA LEU A 21 -5.50 -5.26 -1.81
C LEU A 21 -4.28 -4.35 -1.68
N GLN A 22 -3.38 -4.69 -0.77
CA GLN A 22 -2.08 -4.06 -0.67
C GLN A 22 -0.98 -5.04 -1.04
N GLY A 23 -0.18 -4.67 -2.05
CA GLY A 23 0.98 -5.45 -2.47
C GLY A 23 2.24 -5.17 -1.65
N SER A 24 3.30 -5.86 -2.00
CA SER A 24 4.62 -5.72 -1.36
C SER A 24 5.46 -4.63 -2.04
N ARG A 25 6.18 -3.84 -1.24
CA ARG A 25 7.09 -2.81 -1.71
C ARG A 25 8.54 -3.19 -1.41
N VAL A 26 9.38 -3.15 -2.42
CA VAL A 26 10.84 -3.24 -2.32
C VAL A 26 11.41 -1.83 -2.43
N VAL A 27 12.09 -1.35 -1.40
CA VAL A 27 12.74 -0.03 -1.42
C VAL A 27 14.13 -0.16 -1.97
N LEU A 28 14.44 0.61 -3.00
CA LEU A 28 15.75 0.67 -3.64
C LEU A 28 16.56 1.83 -3.08
N ASN A 29 17.88 1.65 -2.99
CA ASN A 29 18.79 2.73 -2.67
C ASN A 29 19.13 3.56 -3.93
N GLU A 30 19.93 4.61 -3.76
CA GLU A 30 20.30 5.55 -4.82
C GLU A 30 21.03 4.87 -5.96
N SER A 31 22.04 4.05 -5.66
CA SER A 31 22.83 3.34 -6.68
C SER A 31 22.00 2.33 -7.47
N GLN A 32 21.10 1.60 -6.81
CA GLN A 32 20.16 0.67 -7.45
C GLN A 32 19.19 1.41 -8.37
N THR A 33 18.70 2.56 -7.91
CA THR A 33 17.81 3.42 -8.69
C THR A 33 18.51 3.94 -9.95
N ALA A 34 19.74 4.44 -9.81
CA ALA A 34 20.53 4.91 -10.93
C ALA A 34 20.81 3.79 -11.97
N SER A 35 21.09 2.57 -11.50
CA SER A 35 21.24 1.40 -12.37
C SER A 35 19.97 1.11 -13.18
N ILE A 36 18.79 1.13 -12.53
CA ILE A 36 17.52 0.90 -13.23
C ILE A 36 17.23 1.97 -14.27
N ILE A 37 17.47 3.23 -13.95
CA ILE A 37 17.25 4.34 -14.90
C ILE A 37 18.15 4.19 -16.14
N LYS A 38 19.34 3.63 -15.97
CA LYS A 38 20.27 3.32 -17.08
C LYS A 38 19.93 2.01 -17.84
N GLY A 39 18.78 1.40 -17.58
CA GLY A 39 18.35 0.16 -18.26
C GLY A 39 18.72 -1.13 -17.54
N GLY A 40 19.21 -1.06 -16.30
CA GLY A 40 19.49 -2.23 -15.47
C GLY A 40 18.22 -2.99 -15.06
N ASN A 41 18.37 -4.25 -14.65
CA ASN A 41 17.26 -5.12 -14.28
C ASN A 41 17.07 -5.16 -12.76
N VAL A 42 15.83 -4.98 -12.29
CA VAL A 42 15.46 -5.10 -10.86
C VAL A 42 15.75 -6.49 -10.27
N CYS A 43 15.84 -7.52 -11.10
CA CYS A 43 16.13 -8.90 -10.65
C CYS A 43 17.57 -9.11 -10.16
N GLU A 44 18.48 -8.16 -10.43
CA GLU A 44 19.90 -8.25 -10.04
C GLU A 44 20.16 -7.80 -8.60
N PHE A 45 19.20 -7.16 -7.96
CA PHE A 45 19.40 -6.58 -6.63
C PHE A 45 19.16 -7.58 -5.50
N LYS A 46 20.26 -8.01 -4.89
CA LYS A 46 20.29 -8.90 -3.72
C LYS A 46 20.28 -8.11 -2.40
N SER A 47 19.20 -7.40 -2.08
CA SER A 47 19.06 -6.80 -0.75
C SER A 47 18.18 -7.66 0.14
N PHE A 48 18.75 -8.25 1.19
CA PHE A 48 18.17 -9.37 1.94
C PHE A 48 16.88 -9.09 2.70
N LYS A 49 16.60 -7.87 3.14
CA LYS A 49 15.39 -7.58 3.95
C LYS A 49 14.17 -7.18 3.12
N SER A 50 14.35 -6.35 2.10
CA SER A 50 13.24 -5.84 1.29
C SER A 50 12.91 -6.70 0.07
N THR A 51 13.89 -7.45 -0.44
CA THR A 51 13.74 -8.33 -1.62
C THR A 51 13.26 -9.74 -1.28
N ARG A 52 13.24 -10.15 0.01
CA ARG A 52 12.80 -11.49 0.42
C ARG A 52 11.44 -11.86 -0.18
N ASN A 53 10.46 -10.97 -0.12
CA ASN A 53 9.13 -11.23 -0.66
C ASN A 53 9.14 -11.35 -2.19
N ALA A 54 9.98 -10.57 -2.88
CA ALA A 54 10.16 -10.65 -4.33
C ALA A 54 10.84 -11.96 -4.76
N ILE A 55 11.83 -12.43 -4.01
CA ILE A 55 12.49 -13.70 -4.26
C ILE A 55 11.52 -14.87 -4.00
N LEU A 56 10.84 -14.86 -2.85
CA LEU A 56 9.89 -15.91 -2.48
C LEU A 56 8.65 -15.92 -3.39
N SER A 57 8.27 -14.80 -4.02
CA SER A 57 7.17 -14.75 -4.98
C SER A 57 7.39 -15.65 -6.19
N LYS A 58 8.63 -15.97 -6.52
CA LYS A 58 9.02 -16.88 -7.62
C LYS A 58 8.95 -18.36 -7.20
N LEU A 59 9.04 -18.64 -5.90
CA LEU A 59 9.17 -19.99 -5.35
C LEU A 59 7.89 -20.49 -4.67
N ILE A 60 7.04 -19.58 -4.21
CA ILE A 60 5.84 -19.93 -3.43
C ILE A 60 4.60 -19.86 -4.32
N TYR A 61 3.74 -20.85 -4.15
CA TYR A 61 2.45 -20.89 -4.84
C TYR A 61 1.63 -19.66 -4.47
N LYS A 62 1.24 -18.84 -5.46
CA LYS A 62 0.61 -17.52 -5.24
C LYS A 62 -0.70 -17.55 -4.44
N SER A 63 -1.39 -18.70 -4.35
CA SER A 63 -2.56 -18.86 -3.49
C SER A 63 -2.26 -18.72 -2.00
N TRP A 64 -1.02 -18.94 -1.57
CA TRP A 64 -0.56 -18.78 -0.19
C TRP A 64 -0.07 -17.36 0.10
N ALA A 65 -0.07 -16.50 -0.91
CA ALA A 65 0.45 -15.14 -0.84
C ALA A 65 -0.50 -14.17 -0.13
N ILE A 66 -1.76 -14.56 0.10
CA ILE A 66 -2.75 -13.67 0.71
C ILE A 66 -2.88 -13.99 2.19
N LYS A 67 -2.56 -13.00 2.99
CA LYS A 67 -2.89 -12.97 4.41
C LYS A 67 -4.03 -11.96 4.59
N SER A 68 -5.20 -12.41 5.04
CA SER A 68 -6.22 -11.48 5.52
C SER A 68 -5.75 -10.94 6.88
N ASP A 69 -5.57 -9.65 6.97
CA ASP A 69 -5.42 -8.99 8.25
C ASP A 69 -6.85 -8.79 8.79
N PHE A 70 -7.32 -9.76 9.57
CA PHE A 70 -8.49 -9.51 10.43
C PHE A 70 -8.14 -8.42 11.43
N PHE A 71 -9.12 -7.59 11.74
CA PHE A 71 -9.08 -6.51 12.72
C PHE A 71 -8.27 -6.88 13.97
N ASN A 72 -7.00 -6.65 13.96
CA ASN A 72 -6.21 -6.63 15.18
C ASN A 72 -6.21 -5.19 15.68
N LYS A 73 -7.04 -4.92 16.69
CA LYS A 73 -7.45 -3.57 17.20
C LYS A 73 -6.31 -2.59 17.50
N LYS A 74 -5.06 -3.01 17.53
CA LYS A 74 -3.92 -2.16 17.88
C LYS A 74 -3.03 -1.72 16.70
N ASP A 75 -2.99 -2.48 15.59
CA ASP A 75 -1.98 -2.28 14.54
C ASP A 75 -2.50 -2.36 13.09
N PHE A 76 -3.82 -2.33 12.86
CA PHE A 76 -4.40 -2.57 11.55
C PHE A 76 -3.94 -1.58 10.46
N ILE A 77 -3.46 -0.41 10.87
CA ILE A 77 -3.03 0.69 10.00
C ILE A 77 -1.52 0.73 9.80
N LYS A 78 -0.77 -0.15 10.47
CA LYS A 78 0.68 -0.18 10.33
C LYS A 78 1.10 -0.66 8.95
N GLY A 79 1.90 0.15 8.28
CA GLY A 79 2.51 -0.21 7.00
C GLY A 79 1.59 -0.09 5.78
N ILE A 80 0.50 0.65 5.87
CA ILE A 80 -0.32 1.03 4.71
C ILE A 80 0.49 1.91 3.77
N ARG A 81 0.33 1.70 2.47
CA ARG A 81 1.03 2.43 1.41
C ARG A 81 0.15 2.50 0.17
N SER A 82 -0.38 3.67 -0.12
CA SER A 82 -1.21 3.94 -1.31
C SER A 82 -0.49 3.64 -2.62
N CYS A 83 0.83 3.74 -2.64
CA CYS A 83 1.65 3.48 -3.83
C CYS A 83 1.57 2.04 -4.37
N ASN A 84 0.98 1.10 -3.63
CA ASN A 84 0.76 -0.28 -4.05
C ASN A 84 -0.53 -0.82 -3.44
N MET A 85 -1.65 -0.23 -3.82
CA MET A 85 -3.00 -0.65 -3.44
C MET A 85 -3.88 -0.77 -4.67
N SER A 86 -4.87 -1.65 -4.61
CA SER A 86 -5.98 -1.70 -5.55
C SER A 86 -7.30 -1.98 -4.84
N PHE A 87 -8.37 -1.40 -5.37
CA PHE A 87 -9.75 -1.52 -4.91
C PHE A 87 -10.70 -1.24 -6.06
N TYR A 88 -11.95 -1.62 -5.95
CA TYR A 88 -12.95 -1.24 -6.93
C TYR A 88 -13.31 0.24 -6.80
N LYS A 89 -13.45 0.93 -7.94
CA LYS A 89 -13.84 2.35 -7.97
C LYS A 89 -15.15 2.60 -7.22
N SER A 90 -16.14 1.71 -7.39
CA SER A 90 -17.41 1.81 -6.68
C SER A 90 -17.26 1.83 -5.16
N ASP A 91 -16.34 1.00 -4.64
CA ASP A 91 -16.12 0.89 -3.18
C ASP A 91 -15.39 2.13 -2.65
N CYS A 92 -14.46 2.67 -3.44
CA CYS A 92 -13.79 3.94 -3.15
C CYS A 92 -14.81 5.11 -3.10
N MET A 93 -15.69 5.20 -4.10
CA MET A 93 -16.70 6.26 -4.18
C MET A 93 -17.74 6.16 -3.06
N ALA A 94 -18.04 4.96 -2.58
CA ALA A 94 -18.99 4.74 -1.48
C ALA A 94 -18.55 5.39 -0.15
N ILE A 95 -17.25 5.65 0.01
CA ILE A 95 -16.67 6.33 1.18
C ILE A 95 -16.19 7.75 0.87
N GLY A 96 -16.58 8.33 -0.27
CA GLY A 96 -16.20 9.69 -0.68
C GLY A 96 -14.78 9.84 -1.22
N GLY A 97 -14.10 8.73 -1.60
CA GLY A 97 -12.73 8.80 -2.12
C GLY A 97 -11.67 9.12 -1.06
N PHE A 98 -10.54 9.65 -1.49
CA PHE A 98 -9.52 10.19 -0.59
C PHE A 98 -9.97 11.52 0.00
N ASN A 99 -9.65 11.76 1.26
CA ASN A 99 -9.98 12.99 1.95
C ASN A 99 -9.08 14.14 1.49
N GLU A 100 -9.67 15.15 0.85
CA GLU A 100 -8.97 16.29 0.27
C GLU A 100 -8.49 17.32 1.31
N SER A 101 -8.85 17.15 2.58
CA SER A 101 -8.34 17.99 3.68
C SER A 101 -6.87 17.70 4.03
N PHE A 102 -6.31 16.58 3.55
CA PHE A 102 -4.89 16.28 3.74
C PHE A 102 -4.03 17.15 2.82
N ILE A 103 -3.13 17.93 3.41
CA ILE A 103 -2.16 18.77 2.71
C ILE A 103 -0.76 18.23 2.95
N GLY A 104 0.05 18.13 1.90
CA GLY A 104 1.43 17.63 2.00
C GLY A 104 1.48 16.13 2.26
N TRP A 105 2.41 15.68 3.11
CA TRP A 105 2.69 14.27 3.31
C TRP A 105 2.16 13.73 4.65
N GLY A 106 1.52 12.56 4.60
CA GLY A 106 1.33 11.68 5.76
C GLY A 106 -0.13 11.46 6.17
N ARG A 107 -0.45 10.21 6.49
CA ARG A 107 -1.71 9.71 7.04
C ARG A 107 -2.90 9.61 6.08
N GLU A 108 -2.85 10.19 4.89
CA GLU A 108 -3.93 10.15 3.90
C GLU A 108 -4.33 8.71 3.51
N ASP A 109 -3.34 7.84 3.32
CA ASP A 109 -3.57 6.42 2.99
C ASP A 109 -4.14 5.63 4.19
N SER A 110 -3.66 5.93 5.39
CA SER A 110 -4.13 5.30 6.62
C SER A 110 -5.58 5.69 6.94
N GLU A 111 -5.92 6.95 6.74
CA GLU A 111 -7.26 7.49 6.95
C GLU A 111 -8.25 6.90 5.94
N PHE A 112 -7.90 6.85 4.66
CA PHE A 112 -8.69 6.22 3.61
C PHE A 112 -9.01 4.75 3.94
N VAL A 113 -8.00 3.97 4.34
CA VAL A 113 -8.20 2.57 4.72
C VAL A 113 -9.06 2.45 5.97
N ALA A 114 -8.90 3.34 6.95
CA ALA A 114 -9.74 3.33 8.16
C ALA A 114 -11.23 3.51 7.81
N ARG A 115 -11.57 4.52 6.98
CA ARG A 115 -12.96 4.72 6.52
C ARG A 115 -13.50 3.53 5.74
N PHE A 116 -12.67 2.94 4.89
CA PHE A 116 -13.03 1.74 4.14
C PHE A 116 -13.39 0.57 5.07
N LEU A 117 -12.60 0.34 6.13
CA LEU A 117 -12.85 -0.69 7.12
C LEU A 117 -14.09 -0.39 7.97
N PHE A 118 -14.32 0.89 8.33
CA PHE A 118 -15.54 1.29 9.06
C PHE A 118 -16.81 1.12 8.21
N ASN A 119 -16.69 1.19 6.89
CA ASN A 119 -17.77 0.87 5.94
C ASN A 119 -17.99 -0.65 5.74
N GLY A 120 -17.35 -1.49 6.55
CA GLY A 120 -17.47 -2.95 6.47
C GLY A 120 -16.56 -3.61 5.41
N GLY A 121 -15.61 -2.88 4.84
CA GLY A 121 -14.64 -3.42 3.90
C GLY A 121 -13.52 -4.22 4.56
N GLU A 122 -12.71 -4.87 3.76
CA GLU A 122 -11.56 -5.67 4.20
C GLU A 122 -10.25 -5.12 3.63
N LEU A 123 -9.19 -5.16 4.45
CA LEU A 123 -7.81 -4.96 3.97
C LEU A 123 -7.12 -6.32 3.85
N ARG A 124 -6.65 -6.64 2.66
CA ARG A 124 -5.83 -7.84 2.42
C ARG A 124 -4.44 -7.47 1.94
N ARG A 125 -3.43 -8.13 2.51
CA ARG A 125 -2.03 -7.93 2.14
C ARG A 125 -1.50 -9.10 1.34
N MET A 126 -0.98 -8.80 0.17
CA MET A 126 -0.28 -9.77 -0.67
C MET A 126 1.19 -9.83 -0.22
N LYS A 127 1.58 -10.95 0.41
CA LYS A 127 2.93 -11.10 0.96
C LYS A 127 3.98 -11.42 -0.09
N PHE A 128 3.63 -12.21 -1.11
CA PHE A 128 4.54 -12.68 -2.15
C PHE A 128 4.01 -12.40 -3.57
N ALA A 129 3.11 -11.46 -3.71
CA ALA A 129 2.50 -11.04 -4.96
C ALA A 129 2.32 -9.52 -4.98
N GLY A 130 1.98 -8.96 -6.13
CA GLY A 130 1.83 -7.52 -6.30
C GLY A 130 3.12 -6.76 -5.92
N ILE A 131 4.28 -7.20 -6.44
CA ILE A 131 5.57 -6.61 -6.10
C ILE A 131 5.78 -5.32 -6.88
N ALA A 132 6.13 -4.25 -6.16
CA ALA A 132 6.56 -2.98 -6.74
C ALA A 132 7.89 -2.52 -6.15
N TYR A 133 8.76 -1.99 -6.99
CA TYR A 133 10.07 -1.46 -6.63
C TYR A 133 10.00 0.05 -6.50
N HIS A 134 10.25 0.54 -5.30
CA HIS A 134 10.22 1.98 -4.99
C HIS A 134 11.60 2.58 -5.22
N LEU A 135 11.70 3.42 -6.23
CA LEU A 135 12.94 4.13 -6.56
C LEU A 135 13.30 5.09 -5.45
N TYR A 136 14.59 5.25 -5.20
CA TYR A 136 15.08 6.27 -4.27
C TYR A 136 14.70 7.67 -4.76
N HIS A 137 14.25 8.49 -3.84
CA HIS A 137 14.07 9.93 -4.01
C HIS A 137 14.21 10.62 -2.66
N VAL A 138 14.49 11.91 -2.67
CA VAL A 138 14.50 12.74 -1.47
C VAL A 138 13.08 12.72 -0.87
N GLU A 139 12.99 12.53 0.44
CA GLU A 139 11.69 12.51 1.14
C GLU A 139 11.05 13.92 1.13
N ASN A 140 9.73 13.95 1.01
CA ASN A 140 8.97 15.18 1.14
C ASN A 140 9.05 15.75 2.56
N SER A 141 8.84 17.06 2.70
CA SER A 141 8.72 17.73 4.00
C SER A 141 7.65 17.03 4.87
N ARG A 142 7.94 16.92 6.15
CA ARG A 142 7.04 16.36 7.16
C ARG A 142 6.32 17.41 7.99
N GLU A 143 6.35 18.67 7.58
CA GLU A 143 5.77 19.81 8.32
C GLU A 143 4.28 19.60 8.62
N MET A 144 3.53 19.01 7.67
CA MET A 144 2.10 18.78 7.82
C MET A 144 1.75 17.48 8.55
N LEU A 145 2.76 16.68 8.96
CA LEU A 145 2.50 15.35 9.54
C LEU A 145 1.64 15.41 10.80
N GLU A 146 1.86 16.39 11.68
CA GLU A 146 1.09 16.50 12.93
C GLU A 146 -0.38 16.87 12.65
N SER A 147 -0.63 17.89 11.83
CA SER A 147 -2.00 18.29 11.46
C SER A 147 -2.73 17.14 10.74
N ASN A 148 -2.08 16.47 9.81
CA ASN A 148 -2.62 15.29 9.14
C ASN A 148 -2.88 14.14 10.12
N HIS A 149 -2.05 13.98 11.14
CA HIS A 149 -2.28 12.97 12.17
C HIS A 149 -3.52 13.27 13.00
N GLN A 150 -3.84 14.52 13.28
CA GLN A 150 -5.06 14.90 13.99
C GLN A 150 -6.32 14.60 13.17
N ILE A 151 -6.32 14.85 11.85
CA ILE A 151 -7.43 14.46 10.95
C ILE A 151 -7.65 12.95 11.02
N TYR A 152 -6.56 12.18 10.94
CA TYR A 152 -6.63 10.73 11.06
C TYR A 152 -7.18 10.26 12.41
N LEU A 153 -6.72 10.84 13.52
CA LEU A 153 -7.21 10.49 14.87
C LEU A 153 -8.70 10.82 15.03
N ASP A 154 -9.17 11.93 14.46
CA ASP A 154 -10.59 12.29 14.46
C ASP A 154 -11.43 11.26 13.69
N THR A 155 -10.96 10.83 12.52
CA THR A 155 -11.60 9.75 11.75
C THR A 155 -11.71 8.46 12.57
N ILE A 156 -10.66 8.07 13.28
CA ILE A 156 -10.65 6.85 14.12
C ILE A 156 -11.60 6.99 15.30
N LYS A 157 -11.52 8.11 16.02
CA LYS A 157 -12.33 8.39 17.22
C LYS A 157 -13.82 8.35 16.92
N ASN A 158 -14.22 8.98 15.82
CA ASN A 158 -15.62 9.13 15.42
C ASN A 158 -16.09 8.00 14.48
N LYS A 159 -15.22 7.04 14.14
CA LYS A 159 -15.50 5.96 13.18
C LYS A 159 -16.13 6.49 11.88
N ARG A 160 -15.59 7.58 11.36
CA ARG A 160 -16.13 8.21 10.15
C ARG A 160 -16.02 7.25 8.97
N VAL A 161 -17.10 7.12 8.21
CA VAL A 161 -17.13 6.36 6.96
C VAL A 161 -16.89 7.29 5.78
N ASN A 162 -17.39 8.54 5.85
CA ASN A 162 -17.20 9.57 4.85
C ASN A 162 -16.48 10.78 5.49
N TRP A 163 -15.70 11.51 4.70
CA TRP A 163 -14.99 12.71 5.14
C TRP A 163 -15.74 14.02 4.80
N GLN A 164 -16.72 13.94 3.89
CA GLN A 164 -17.61 15.05 3.51
C GLN A 164 -18.74 15.25 4.51
#